data_81d5bf7c1d85fc223d82069c33e707a9
#
_entry.id   81d5bf7c1d85fc223d82069c33e707a9
#
_cell.length_a   1.000
_cell.length_b   1.000
_cell.length_c   1.000
_cell.angle_alpha   90.00
_cell.angle_beta   90.00
_cell.angle_gamma   90.00
#
_symmetry.space_group_name_H-M   'P 1'
#
loop_
_entity.id
_entity.type
_entity.pdbx_description
1 polymer ?
#
loop_
_entity_poly.entity_id
_entity_poly.type
_entity_poly.pdbx_seq_one_letter_code
_entity_poly.pdbx_strand_id
1 'polypeptide(L)'
;MIDADLERELERRFPGAWELYRKTAESRELEVSGTNRGEAWRREEGWAVRWWEGGLRFATGSDRQRLAAAIPLAGKLPGRAEPAPPFPTSGLIPEGGQIPVQPADPAAAVTAPPDLFTPLAQLVSEKSRGEAVLASLTLRRGRAVEEIRNSAGGRVRMESSQLDGIARALGRRGPHTCERRSVFRWDAEPDLQGVAGRLADGATLPLASRGPTFSRGAWLLDPAVAASFLAALAPLFCADALPLWVKRGEIASRRVTIVDDASADAPWDGEGTPTRRVVLIKDGALLSRLHDLRSAARAGGFSTGHGVRPSYRNPPRPGPRRLFFETAGGVSPRELLAGVARGIFARALTAPVFVDVDADRYEVEFTGVALSGGRASEPVAGARVSGRISELLARITQVATDRQFFPIPYPVGAPTILVERVNFE
;
A
#
# COMPACT_ATOMS: atom_id res chain seq x y z
N MET A 1 18.89 -5.89 -20.06
CA MET A 1 19.75 -6.49 -19.03
C MET A 1 20.88 -5.55 -18.68
N ILE A 2 21.27 -5.52 -17.41
CA ILE A 2 22.53 -4.89 -17.00
C ILE A 2 23.65 -5.71 -17.64
N ASP A 3 24.51 -5.06 -18.44
CA ASP A 3 25.61 -5.73 -19.12
C ASP A 3 26.87 -5.81 -18.23
N ALA A 4 27.73 -6.78 -18.54
CA ALA A 4 28.97 -7.00 -17.79
C ALA A 4 29.99 -5.86 -17.97
N ASP A 5 29.88 -5.05 -19.04
CA ASP A 5 30.80 -3.93 -19.27
C ASP A 5 30.52 -2.79 -18.30
N LEU A 6 29.25 -2.49 -18.03
CA LEU A 6 28.87 -1.48 -17.03
C LEU A 6 29.27 -1.93 -15.62
N GLU A 7 29.10 -3.21 -15.31
CA GLU A 7 29.52 -3.78 -14.03
C GLU A 7 31.04 -3.60 -13.82
N ARG A 8 31.86 -4.00 -14.83
CA ARG A 8 33.31 -3.80 -14.78
C ARG A 8 33.72 -2.33 -14.71
N GLU A 9 32.99 -1.43 -15.34
CA GLU A 9 33.21 0.02 -15.24
C GLU A 9 32.99 0.52 -13.82
N LEU A 10 31.89 0.08 -13.17
CA LEU A 10 31.59 0.45 -11.78
C LEU A 10 32.61 -0.13 -10.80
N GLU A 11 33.04 -1.39 -10.97
CA GLU A 11 34.09 -2.01 -10.17
C GLU A 11 35.42 -1.24 -10.21
N ARG A 12 35.82 -0.81 -11.41
CA ARG A 12 37.03 0.00 -11.58
C ARG A 12 36.91 1.40 -10.96
N ARG A 13 35.71 1.99 -11.06
CA ARG A 13 35.45 3.35 -10.60
C ARG A 13 35.21 3.45 -9.11
N PHE A 14 34.56 2.45 -8.54
CA PHE A 14 34.18 2.37 -7.13
C PHE A 14 34.77 1.10 -6.51
N PRO A 15 36.03 1.16 -6.02
CA PRO A 15 36.67 0.00 -5.41
C PRO A 15 36.02 -0.45 -4.08
N GLY A 16 35.17 0.40 -3.51
CA GLY A 16 34.37 0.10 -2.32
C GLY A 16 33.00 -0.47 -2.63
N ALA A 17 32.08 -0.28 -1.69
CA ALA A 17 30.72 -0.77 -1.82
C ALA A 17 29.90 0.03 -2.84
N TRP A 18 29.26 -0.64 -3.77
CA TRP A 18 28.32 -0.04 -4.72
C TRP A 18 27.14 -0.98 -5.03
N GLU A 19 26.04 -0.40 -5.47
CA GLU A 19 24.88 -1.11 -5.99
C GLU A 19 24.36 -0.39 -7.24
N LEU A 20 24.05 -1.16 -8.26
CA LEU A 20 23.40 -0.73 -9.50
C LEU A 20 21.99 -1.29 -9.57
N TYR A 21 21.04 -0.42 -9.83
CA TYR A 21 19.61 -0.76 -10.03
C TYR A 21 19.16 -0.29 -11.40
N ARG A 22 18.39 -1.14 -12.08
CA ARG A 22 17.70 -0.82 -13.32
C ARG A 22 16.24 -1.22 -13.22
N LYS A 23 15.35 -0.36 -13.71
CA LYS A 23 13.93 -0.66 -13.87
C LYS A 23 13.52 -0.38 -15.30
N THR A 24 12.78 -1.31 -15.89
CA THR A 24 12.01 -1.09 -17.11
C THR A 24 10.56 -1.44 -16.81
N ALA A 25 9.63 -0.57 -17.21
CA ALA A 25 8.21 -0.80 -17.01
C ALA A 25 7.46 -0.42 -18.28
N GLU A 26 6.49 -1.23 -18.65
CA GLU A 26 5.55 -0.97 -19.75
C GLU A 26 4.15 -1.13 -19.22
N SER A 27 3.25 -0.22 -19.54
CA SER A 27 1.85 -0.33 -19.16
C SER A 27 0.92 0.16 -20.27
N ARG A 28 -0.23 -0.51 -20.35
CA ARG A 28 -1.37 -0.11 -21.16
C ARG A 28 -2.48 0.33 -20.21
N GLU A 29 -3.06 1.46 -20.50
CA GLU A 29 -4.16 2.04 -19.76
C GLU A 29 -5.36 2.19 -20.69
N LEU A 30 -6.49 1.63 -20.31
CA LEU A 30 -7.78 1.78 -20.99
C LEU A 30 -8.68 2.61 -20.09
N GLU A 31 -9.17 3.73 -20.59
CA GLU A 31 -10.18 4.56 -19.92
C GLU A 31 -11.51 4.45 -20.66
N VAL A 32 -12.58 4.20 -19.92
CA VAL A 32 -13.95 4.16 -20.41
C VAL A 32 -14.78 5.17 -19.63
N SER A 33 -15.47 6.08 -20.33
CA SER A 33 -16.38 7.07 -19.72
C SER A 33 -17.61 7.23 -20.63
N GLY A 34 -18.72 6.66 -20.20
CA GLY A 34 -19.90 6.54 -21.06
C GLY A 34 -19.60 5.74 -22.33
N THR A 35 -19.77 6.37 -23.49
CA THR A 35 -19.44 5.79 -24.82
C THR A 35 -17.99 6.07 -25.25
N ASN A 36 -17.28 6.93 -24.56
CA ASN A 36 -15.92 7.29 -24.92
C ASN A 36 -14.93 6.24 -24.42
N ARG A 37 -13.98 5.86 -25.28
CA ARG A 37 -12.87 4.97 -24.94
C ARG A 37 -11.56 5.62 -25.32
N GLY A 38 -10.60 5.64 -24.39
CA GLY A 38 -9.25 6.13 -24.59
C GLY A 38 -8.24 5.07 -24.23
N GLU A 39 -7.14 5.00 -25.00
CA GLU A 39 -6.02 4.12 -24.67
C GLU A 39 -4.74 4.93 -24.57
N ALA A 40 -3.90 4.58 -23.60
CA ALA A 40 -2.57 5.14 -23.45
C ALA A 40 -1.55 4.04 -23.20
N TRP A 41 -0.39 4.19 -23.81
CA TRP A 41 0.79 3.35 -23.60
C TRP A 41 1.83 4.17 -22.86
N ARG A 42 2.42 3.56 -21.86
CA ARG A 42 3.52 4.18 -21.11
C ARG A 42 4.68 3.22 -21.05
N ARG A 43 5.88 3.75 -21.28
CA ARG A 43 7.13 3.06 -21.08
C ARG A 43 8.01 3.91 -20.18
N GLU A 44 8.56 3.28 -19.16
CA GLU A 44 9.53 3.88 -18.25
C GLU A 44 10.80 3.04 -18.27
N GLU A 45 11.94 3.68 -18.36
CA GLU A 45 13.24 3.09 -18.08
C GLU A 45 13.99 3.99 -17.11
N GLY A 46 14.66 3.39 -16.15
CA GLY A 46 15.41 4.13 -15.17
C GLY A 46 16.57 3.32 -14.61
N TRP A 47 17.62 4.04 -14.33
CA TRP A 47 18.85 3.53 -13.80
C TRP A 47 19.21 4.30 -12.54
N ALA A 48 19.78 3.62 -11.53
CA ALA A 48 20.31 4.24 -10.33
C ALA A 48 21.58 3.53 -9.90
N VAL A 49 22.51 4.29 -9.39
CA VAL A 49 23.69 3.77 -8.70
C VAL A 49 23.81 4.45 -7.34
N ARG A 50 24.10 3.67 -6.33
CA ARG A 50 24.54 4.15 -5.02
C ARG A 50 25.91 3.57 -4.70
N TRP A 51 26.80 4.39 -4.11
CA TRP A 51 28.11 3.94 -3.73
C TRP A 51 28.58 4.67 -2.46
N TRP A 52 29.56 4.09 -1.79
CA TRP A 52 30.10 4.61 -0.55
C TRP A 52 31.55 5.05 -0.74
N GLU A 53 31.74 6.36 -0.75
CA GLU A 53 33.02 7.03 -0.85
C GLU A 53 33.02 8.25 0.06
N GLY A 54 33.52 8.08 1.30
CA GLY A 54 33.38 9.11 2.34
C GLY A 54 31.91 9.33 2.79
N GLY A 55 31.04 8.36 2.55
CA GLY A 55 29.61 8.37 2.80
C GLY A 55 28.78 7.91 1.61
N LEU A 56 27.48 7.73 1.81
CA LEU A 56 26.54 7.34 0.74
C LEU A 56 26.41 8.44 -0.31
N ARG A 57 26.58 8.07 -1.56
CA ARG A 57 26.32 8.87 -2.75
C ARG A 57 25.29 8.18 -3.64
N PHE A 58 24.55 8.95 -4.42
CA PHE A 58 23.46 8.44 -5.24
C PHE A 58 23.33 9.23 -6.54
N ALA A 59 23.23 8.51 -7.66
CA ALA A 59 23.00 9.09 -8.98
C ALA A 59 21.94 8.31 -9.74
N THR A 60 21.17 8.98 -10.59
CA THR A 60 20.11 8.37 -11.41
C THR A 60 20.13 8.91 -12.83
N GLY A 61 19.60 8.12 -13.75
CA GLY A 61 19.38 8.50 -15.13
C GLY A 61 18.20 7.75 -15.75
N SER A 62 17.52 8.35 -16.71
CA SER A 62 16.47 7.68 -17.49
C SER A 62 17.02 6.66 -18.50
N ASP A 63 18.33 6.71 -18.74
CA ASP A 63 19.10 5.82 -19.57
C ASP A 63 20.55 5.74 -19.05
N ARG A 64 21.33 4.83 -19.64
CA ARG A 64 22.74 4.61 -19.25
C ARG A 64 23.63 5.86 -19.43
N GLN A 65 23.42 6.64 -20.51
CA GLN A 65 24.25 7.83 -20.79
C GLN A 65 24.00 8.93 -19.76
N ARG A 66 22.73 9.16 -19.42
CA ARG A 66 22.34 10.12 -18.37
C ARG A 66 22.82 9.69 -17.00
N LEU A 67 22.76 8.39 -16.68
CA LEU A 67 23.37 7.88 -15.46
C LEU A 67 24.87 8.17 -15.42
N ALA A 68 25.61 7.82 -16.49
CA ALA A 68 27.04 8.05 -16.57
C ALA A 68 27.42 9.53 -16.43
N ALA A 69 26.61 10.45 -16.95
CA ALA A 69 26.79 11.90 -16.80
C ALA A 69 26.44 12.38 -15.34
N ALA A 70 25.50 11.75 -14.66
CA ALA A 70 25.09 12.14 -13.32
C ALA A 70 26.08 11.72 -12.23
N ILE A 71 26.81 10.62 -12.41
CA ILE A 71 27.77 10.08 -11.42
C ILE A 71 28.85 11.09 -11.03
N PRO A 72 29.57 11.77 -11.95
CA PRO A 72 30.58 12.76 -11.59
C PRO A 72 30.02 13.95 -10.82
N LEU A 73 28.78 14.34 -11.13
CA LEU A 73 28.12 15.45 -10.44
C LEU A 73 27.76 15.06 -9.01
N ALA A 74 27.19 13.88 -8.81
CA ALA A 74 26.90 13.35 -7.48
C ALA A 74 28.17 13.11 -6.65
N GLY A 75 29.31 12.77 -7.30
CA GLY A 75 30.62 12.64 -6.66
C GLY A 75 31.18 13.95 -6.09
N LYS A 76 30.74 15.10 -6.60
CA LYS A 76 31.17 16.42 -6.09
C LYS A 76 30.34 16.87 -4.86
N LEU A 77 29.19 16.27 -4.61
CA LEU A 77 28.38 16.59 -3.46
C LEU A 77 28.94 15.88 -2.21
N PRO A 78 28.78 16.47 -1.00
CA PRO A 78 29.15 15.77 0.21
C PRO A 78 28.35 14.47 0.34
N GLY A 79 29.04 13.37 0.58
CA GLY A 79 28.39 12.09 0.85
C GLY A 79 27.61 12.16 2.17
N ARG A 80 26.48 11.49 2.24
CA ARG A 80 25.77 11.33 3.51
C ARG A 80 26.58 10.40 4.40
N ALA A 81 26.94 10.87 5.61
CA ALA A 81 27.74 10.10 6.56
C ALA A 81 27.01 8.83 7.01
N GLU A 82 27.23 7.75 6.29
CA GLU A 82 26.65 6.42 6.55
C GLU A 82 27.69 5.35 6.19
N PRO A 83 27.84 4.30 7.01
CA PRO A 83 28.64 3.15 6.65
C PRO A 83 27.99 2.38 5.49
N ALA A 84 28.81 1.72 4.69
CA ALA A 84 28.30 0.79 3.69
C ALA A 84 27.57 -0.38 4.38
N PRO A 85 26.37 -0.72 3.95
CA PRO A 85 25.68 -1.88 4.50
C PRO A 85 26.34 -3.18 3.98
N PRO A 86 26.20 -4.29 4.71
CA PRO A 86 26.57 -5.60 4.18
C PRO A 86 25.58 -5.97 3.06
N PHE A 87 26.04 -5.91 1.81
CA PHE A 87 25.24 -6.34 0.69
C PHE A 87 25.02 -7.86 0.69
N PRO A 88 23.84 -8.34 0.26
CA PRO A 88 23.62 -9.76 0.10
C PRO A 88 24.56 -10.32 -1.00
N THR A 89 25.32 -11.35 -0.65
CA THR A 89 26.18 -12.10 -1.57
C THR A 89 25.41 -13.14 -2.38
N SER A 90 24.24 -13.50 -1.94
CA SER A 90 23.41 -14.58 -2.46
C SER A 90 21.98 -14.11 -2.71
N GLY A 91 21.77 -13.50 -3.82
CA GLY A 91 20.57 -13.69 -4.60
C GLY A 91 20.99 -14.51 -5.80
N LEU A 92 21.67 -15.62 -5.60
CA LEU A 92 22.12 -16.47 -6.69
C LEU A 92 20.90 -17.02 -7.40
N ILE A 93 20.47 -16.28 -8.40
CA ILE A 93 19.89 -16.95 -9.57
C ILE A 93 21.09 -17.61 -10.21
N PRO A 94 21.12 -18.95 -10.35
CA PRO A 94 22.10 -19.61 -11.21
C PRO A 94 22.08 -18.89 -12.57
N GLU A 95 23.23 -18.67 -13.18
CA GLU A 95 23.27 -18.14 -14.56
C GLU A 95 22.25 -18.94 -15.39
N GLY A 96 21.20 -18.25 -15.88
CA GLY A 96 20.07 -18.87 -16.58
C GLY A 96 18.82 -19.21 -15.73
N GLY A 97 18.85 -19.07 -14.40
CA GLY A 97 17.68 -19.28 -13.56
C GLY A 97 16.78 -18.05 -13.54
N GLN A 98 15.58 -18.16 -14.08
CA GLN A 98 14.49 -17.22 -13.82
C GLN A 98 13.94 -17.54 -12.46
N ILE A 99 13.86 -16.53 -11.55
CA ILE A 99 13.01 -16.68 -10.39
C ILE A 99 11.58 -16.75 -10.93
N PRO A 100 10.80 -17.77 -10.60
CA PRO A 100 9.38 -17.75 -10.87
C PRO A 100 8.73 -16.75 -9.90
N VAL A 101 8.79 -15.48 -10.23
CA VAL A 101 7.66 -14.62 -9.93
C VAL A 101 6.54 -15.26 -10.73
N GLN A 102 5.38 -15.55 -10.12
CA GLN A 102 4.25 -16.08 -10.87
C GLN A 102 4.20 -15.32 -12.19
N PRO A 103 4.44 -15.97 -13.31
CA PRO A 103 4.45 -15.28 -14.57
C PRO A 103 3.05 -14.73 -14.74
N ALA A 104 2.88 -13.43 -14.57
CA ALA A 104 1.83 -12.81 -15.36
C ALA A 104 2.15 -13.29 -16.77
N ASP A 105 1.29 -14.14 -17.31
CA ASP A 105 1.42 -14.68 -18.64
C ASP A 105 1.90 -13.54 -19.56
N PRO A 106 3.10 -13.62 -20.19
CA PRO A 106 3.57 -12.54 -21.05
C PRO A 106 2.60 -12.29 -22.20
N ALA A 107 1.84 -13.31 -22.66
CA ALA A 107 0.75 -13.17 -23.62
C ALA A 107 -0.43 -12.41 -23.00
N ALA A 108 -0.70 -12.55 -21.70
CA ALA A 108 -1.72 -11.76 -21.03
C ALA A 108 -1.37 -10.26 -20.99
N ALA A 109 -0.11 -9.86 -21.06
CA ALA A 109 0.29 -8.46 -21.10
C ALA A 109 -0.13 -7.72 -22.40
N VAL A 110 -0.49 -8.45 -23.44
CA VAL A 110 -0.82 -7.90 -24.77
C VAL A 110 -2.33 -7.92 -25.06
N THR A 111 -3.13 -8.74 -24.34
CA THR A 111 -4.58 -8.81 -24.57
C THR A 111 -5.29 -7.55 -24.08
N ALA A 112 -6.34 -7.13 -24.79
CA ALA A 112 -7.19 -6.03 -24.33
C ALA A 112 -7.78 -6.34 -22.95
N PRO A 113 -7.88 -5.34 -22.04
CA PRO A 113 -8.58 -5.52 -20.78
C PRO A 113 -10.02 -6.01 -21.04
N PRO A 114 -10.59 -6.88 -20.15
CA PRO A 114 -11.95 -7.32 -20.28
C PRO A 114 -12.93 -6.15 -20.16
N ASP A 115 -14.12 -6.27 -20.72
CA ASP A 115 -15.18 -5.28 -20.48
C ASP A 115 -15.72 -5.42 -19.05
N LEU A 116 -15.19 -4.63 -18.14
CA LEU A 116 -15.66 -4.53 -16.76
C LEU A 116 -16.57 -3.31 -16.53
N PHE A 117 -16.68 -2.42 -17.52
CA PHE A 117 -17.48 -1.20 -17.36
C PHE A 117 -18.97 -1.50 -17.25
N THR A 118 -19.50 -2.27 -18.19
CA THR A 118 -20.94 -2.60 -18.25
C THR A 118 -21.43 -3.32 -16.99
N PRO A 119 -20.82 -4.44 -16.55
CA PRO A 119 -21.26 -5.12 -15.33
C PRO A 119 -21.08 -4.26 -14.08
N LEU A 120 -20.01 -3.48 -13.97
CA LEU A 120 -19.81 -2.59 -12.83
C LEU A 120 -20.83 -1.45 -12.79
N ALA A 121 -21.18 -0.88 -13.94
CA ALA A 121 -22.21 0.17 -14.04
C ALA A 121 -23.58 -0.33 -13.59
N GLN A 122 -23.96 -1.54 -13.99
CA GLN A 122 -25.21 -2.19 -13.55
C GLN A 122 -25.21 -2.36 -12.03
N LEU A 123 -24.14 -2.95 -11.47
CA LEU A 123 -24.03 -3.17 -10.04
C LEU A 123 -24.05 -1.86 -9.22
N VAL A 124 -23.41 -0.80 -9.69
CA VAL A 124 -23.44 0.53 -9.03
C VAL A 124 -24.87 1.07 -9.01
N SER A 125 -25.58 1.00 -10.13
CA SER A 125 -26.97 1.44 -10.23
C SER A 125 -27.89 0.63 -9.31
N GLU A 126 -27.78 -0.70 -9.30
CA GLU A 126 -28.57 -1.59 -8.43
C GLU A 126 -28.32 -1.27 -6.94
N LYS A 127 -27.06 -1.23 -6.52
CA LYS A 127 -26.69 -0.99 -5.10
C LYS A 127 -27.05 0.40 -4.62
N SER A 128 -27.03 1.40 -5.49
CA SER A 128 -27.45 2.79 -5.20
C SER A 128 -28.95 3.04 -5.43
N ARG A 129 -29.71 2.03 -5.86
CA ARG A 129 -31.12 2.19 -6.27
C ARG A 129 -31.33 3.28 -7.31
N GLY A 130 -30.37 3.41 -8.24
CA GLY A 130 -30.40 4.41 -9.30
C GLY A 130 -29.91 5.80 -8.91
N GLU A 131 -29.52 6.04 -7.65
CA GLU A 131 -29.02 7.35 -7.19
C GLU A 131 -27.56 7.61 -7.59
N ALA A 132 -26.80 6.61 -8.03
CA ALA A 132 -25.45 6.77 -8.54
C ALA A 132 -25.25 6.06 -9.88
N VAL A 133 -24.37 6.63 -10.69
CA VAL A 133 -23.94 6.08 -11.98
C VAL A 133 -22.42 5.93 -12.02
N LEU A 134 -21.94 4.91 -12.72
CA LEU A 134 -20.52 4.78 -13.02
C LEU A 134 -20.11 5.85 -14.05
N ALA A 135 -19.30 6.80 -13.63
CA ALA A 135 -18.86 7.90 -14.47
C ALA A 135 -17.67 7.51 -15.34
N SER A 136 -16.69 6.80 -14.78
CA SER A 136 -15.55 6.30 -15.54
C SER A 136 -14.93 5.05 -14.91
N LEU A 137 -14.25 4.28 -15.75
CA LEU A 137 -13.44 3.13 -15.37
C LEU A 137 -12.10 3.22 -16.10
N THR A 138 -11.01 3.24 -15.35
CA THR A 138 -9.65 3.13 -15.88
C THR A 138 -9.09 1.78 -15.49
N LEU A 139 -8.68 0.98 -16.45
CA LEU A 139 -8.00 -0.30 -16.25
C LEU A 139 -6.55 -0.15 -16.71
N ARG A 140 -5.61 -0.46 -15.82
CA ARG A 140 -4.18 -0.46 -16.13
C ARG A 140 -3.64 -1.88 -16.03
N ARG A 141 -2.99 -2.29 -17.10
CA ARG A 141 -2.17 -3.50 -17.15
C ARG A 141 -0.72 -3.11 -17.40
N GLY A 142 0.18 -3.57 -16.55
CA GLY A 142 1.59 -3.26 -16.67
C GLY A 142 2.47 -4.45 -16.35
N ARG A 143 3.69 -4.42 -16.87
CA ARG A 143 4.79 -5.31 -16.53
C ARG A 143 6.01 -4.46 -16.17
N ALA A 144 6.69 -4.82 -15.10
CA ALA A 144 7.97 -4.20 -14.74
C ALA A 144 9.03 -5.29 -14.58
N VAL A 145 10.25 -4.96 -14.98
CA VAL A 145 11.47 -5.75 -14.77
C VAL A 145 12.42 -4.89 -13.97
N GLU A 146 12.84 -5.39 -12.82
CA GLU A 146 13.83 -4.77 -11.94
C GLU A 146 15.07 -5.64 -11.87
N GLU A 147 16.23 -5.04 -12.06
CA GLU A 147 17.52 -5.71 -12.00
C GLU A 147 18.40 -5.01 -10.97
N ILE A 148 19.03 -5.77 -10.10
CA ILE A 148 19.92 -5.28 -9.05
C ILE A 148 21.24 -6.03 -9.15
N ARG A 149 22.35 -5.30 -9.07
CA ARG A 149 23.70 -5.84 -8.94
C ARG A 149 24.47 -5.06 -7.88
N ASN A 150 25.33 -5.72 -7.15
CA ASN A 150 26.13 -5.08 -6.12
C ASN A 150 27.58 -5.58 -6.10
N SER A 151 28.46 -4.81 -5.45
CA SER A 151 29.90 -5.10 -5.33
C SER A 151 30.24 -6.39 -4.57
N ALA A 152 29.29 -6.99 -3.85
CA ALA A 152 29.48 -8.27 -3.19
C ALA A 152 29.13 -9.48 -4.10
N GLY A 153 28.86 -9.24 -5.41
CA GLY A 153 28.52 -10.27 -6.39
C GLY A 153 27.04 -10.64 -6.41
N GLY A 154 26.19 -9.95 -5.63
CA GLY A 154 24.76 -10.16 -5.64
C GLY A 154 24.12 -9.73 -6.95
N ARG A 155 23.27 -10.60 -7.51
CA ARG A 155 22.55 -10.38 -8.79
C ARG A 155 21.12 -10.84 -8.65
N VAL A 156 20.17 -9.92 -8.84
CA VAL A 156 18.72 -10.21 -8.77
C VAL A 156 18.03 -9.61 -9.98
N ARG A 157 17.11 -10.38 -10.56
CA ARG A 157 16.19 -9.91 -11.58
C ARG A 157 14.78 -10.33 -11.19
N MET A 158 13.90 -9.36 -11.08
CA MET A 158 12.50 -9.55 -10.72
C MET A 158 11.60 -9.09 -11.86
N GLU A 159 10.53 -9.84 -12.08
CA GLU A 159 9.45 -9.42 -12.97
C GLU A 159 8.18 -9.29 -12.14
N SER A 160 7.42 -8.25 -12.36
CA SER A 160 6.15 -8.03 -11.71
C SER A 160 5.09 -7.59 -12.71
N SER A 161 3.84 -7.97 -12.46
CA SER A 161 2.68 -7.48 -13.20
C SER A 161 1.83 -6.59 -12.32
N GLN A 162 1.21 -5.60 -12.95
CA GLN A 162 0.29 -4.67 -12.33
C GLN A 162 -1.05 -4.74 -13.05
N LEU A 163 -2.11 -5.01 -12.29
CA LEU A 163 -3.46 -5.11 -12.79
C LEU A 163 -4.36 -4.24 -11.89
N ASP A 164 -4.36 -2.92 -12.13
CA ASP A 164 -5.09 -1.98 -11.30
C ASP A 164 -6.32 -1.45 -12.04
N GLY A 165 -7.42 -1.31 -11.30
CA GLY A 165 -8.63 -0.63 -11.73
C GLY A 165 -8.89 0.60 -10.87
N ILE A 166 -9.33 1.66 -11.52
CA ILE A 166 -9.83 2.88 -10.87
C ILE A 166 -11.22 3.13 -11.42
N ALA A 167 -12.22 3.00 -10.56
CA ALA A 167 -13.60 3.30 -10.91
C ALA A 167 -14.06 4.58 -10.22
N ARG A 168 -14.85 5.38 -10.91
CA ARG A 168 -15.46 6.60 -10.37
C ARG A 168 -16.96 6.53 -10.57
N ALA A 169 -17.70 6.79 -9.50
CA ALA A 169 -19.16 6.91 -9.54
C ALA A 169 -19.56 8.33 -9.14
N LEU A 170 -20.65 8.80 -9.75
CA LEU A 170 -21.28 10.07 -9.46
C LEU A 170 -22.68 9.80 -8.90
N GLY A 171 -22.88 10.14 -7.63
CA GLY A 171 -24.17 10.18 -6.99
C GLY A 171 -24.85 11.53 -7.19
N ARG A 172 -26.19 11.54 -7.27
CA ARG A 172 -26.98 12.76 -7.42
C ARG A 172 -28.29 12.69 -6.63
N ARG A 173 -28.55 13.75 -5.87
CA ARG A 173 -29.83 13.93 -5.16
C ARG A 173 -30.25 15.40 -5.24
N GLY A 174 -31.27 15.69 -6.05
CA GLY A 174 -31.66 17.05 -6.37
C GLY A 174 -30.50 17.84 -6.99
N PRO A 175 -30.14 19.02 -6.45
CA PRO A 175 -29.02 19.82 -6.94
C PRO A 175 -27.64 19.32 -6.46
N HIS A 176 -27.60 18.41 -5.50
CA HIS A 176 -26.38 17.95 -4.89
C HIS A 176 -25.78 16.76 -5.64
N THR A 177 -24.45 16.79 -5.80
CA THR A 177 -23.69 15.70 -6.42
C THR A 177 -22.52 15.31 -5.52
N CYS A 178 -22.14 14.03 -5.55
CA CYS A 178 -20.97 13.52 -4.88
C CYS A 178 -20.23 12.52 -5.78
N GLU A 179 -18.95 12.77 -6.04
CA GLU A 179 -18.10 11.83 -6.77
C GLU A 179 -17.39 10.91 -5.79
N ARG A 180 -17.32 9.65 -6.14
CA ARG A 180 -16.57 8.65 -5.40
C ARG A 180 -15.64 7.87 -6.31
N ARG A 181 -14.39 7.67 -5.82
CA ARG A 181 -13.37 6.85 -6.45
C ARG A 181 -13.15 5.58 -5.64
N SER A 182 -12.99 4.44 -6.32
CA SER A 182 -12.53 3.17 -5.75
C SER A 182 -11.35 2.64 -6.55
N VAL A 183 -10.34 2.15 -5.86
CA VAL A 183 -9.18 1.46 -6.47
C VAL A 183 -9.31 -0.02 -6.15
N PHE A 184 -9.02 -0.87 -7.14
CA PHE A 184 -9.13 -2.32 -6.99
C PHE A 184 -8.10 -3.02 -7.90
N ARG A 185 -7.81 -4.28 -7.61
CA ARG A 185 -7.10 -5.16 -8.53
C ARG A 185 -8.12 -5.92 -9.39
N TRP A 186 -7.75 -6.16 -10.64
CA TRP A 186 -8.58 -6.91 -11.58
C TRP A 186 -7.80 -8.10 -12.17
N ASP A 187 -7.25 -8.95 -11.29
CA ASP A 187 -6.75 -10.28 -11.63
C ASP A 187 -7.91 -11.21 -12.05
N ALA A 188 -7.73 -12.51 -12.06
CA ALA A 188 -8.65 -13.44 -12.71
C ALA A 188 -10.14 -13.27 -12.34
N GLU A 189 -10.46 -12.87 -11.10
CA GLU A 189 -11.83 -12.64 -10.62
C GLU A 189 -11.90 -11.39 -9.74
N PRO A 190 -12.08 -10.19 -10.32
CA PRO A 190 -12.21 -8.97 -9.54
C PRO A 190 -13.52 -8.96 -8.73
N ASP A 191 -13.43 -8.55 -7.46
CA ASP A 191 -14.61 -8.34 -6.59
C ASP A 191 -15.42 -7.11 -7.04
N LEU A 192 -16.12 -7.23 -8.17
CA LEU A 192 -16.98 -6.16 -8.70
C LEU A 192 -18.13 -5.82 -7.75
N GLN A 193 -18.65 -6.79 -7.00
CA GLN A 193 -19.71 -6.58 -6.02
C GLN A 193 -19.27 -5.66 -4.88
N GLY A 194 -18.09 -5.89 -4.32
CA GLY A 194 -17.51 -5.04 -3.29
C GLY A 194 -17.12 -3.67 -3.82
N VAL A 195 -16.55 -3.61 -5.03
CA VAL A 195 -16.21 -2.32 -5.70
C VAL A 195 -17.47 -1.49 -5.89
N ALA A 196 -18.55 -2.08 -6.44
CA ALA A 196 -19.82 -1.39 -6.65
C ALA A 196 -20.45 -0.91 -5.34
N GLY A 197 -20.40 -1.73 -4.29
CA GLY A 197 -20.89 -1.36 -2.96
C GLY A 197 -20.17 -0.13 -2.41
N ARG A 198 -18.83 -0.12 -2.44
CA ARG A 198 -18.02 1.03 -1.98
C ARG A 198 -18.28 2.28 -2.80
N LEU A 199 -18.46 2.15 -4.11
CA LEU A 199 -18.82 3.27 -5.00
C LEU A 199 -20.20 3.82 -4.69
N ALA A 200 -21.22 2.94 -4.59
CA ALA A 200 -22.59 3.32 -4.29
C ALA A 200 -22.69 4.02 -2.93
N ASP A 201 -22.18 3.40 -1.86
CA ASP A 201 -22.19 3.98 -0.52
C ASP A 201 -21.46 5.32 -0.48
N GLY A 202 -20.24 5.38 -1.04
CA GLY A 202 -19.43 6.60 -1.04
C GLY A 202 -20.02 7.74 -1.86
N ALA A 203 -20.81 7.45 -2.89
CA ALA A 203 -21.46 8.46 -3.75
C ALA A 203 -22.84 8.90 -3.23
N THR A 204 -23.56 8.07 -2.49
CA THR A 204 -24.94 8.34 -2.08
C THR A 204 -25.11 8.70 -0.61
N LEU A 205 -24.35 8.05 0.30
CA LEU A 205 -24.43 8.35 1.74
C LEU A 205 -24.19 9.83 2.07
N PRO A 206 -23.20 10.52 1.50
CA PRO A 206 -23.00 11.96 1.76
C PRO A 206 -24.18 12.82 1.37
N LEU A 207 -24.96 12.40 0.36
CA LEU A 207 -26.11 13.15 -0.16
C LEU A 207 -27.39 12.92 0.66
N ALA A 208 -27.44 11.83 1.42
CA ALA A 208 -28.61 11.40 2.19
C ALA A 208 -28.57 11.80 3.66
N SER A 209 -27.47 12.36 4.12
CA SER A 209 -27.09 12.26 5.51
C SER A 209 -27.00 13.60 6.23
N ARG A 210 -27.12 13.51 7.54
CA ARG A 210 -26.83 14.57 8.49
C ARG A 210 -25.58 14.20 9.26
N GLY A 211 -25.01 15.12 9.98
CA GLY A 211 -23.93 14.84 10.93
C GLY A 211 -24.35 13.84 12.01
N PRO A 212 -23.39 13.35 12.80
CA PRO A 212 -23.68 12.40 13.89
C PRO A 212 -24.74 12.95 14.84
N THR A 213 -25.73 12.12 15.21
CA THR A 213 -26.78 12.50 16.18
C THR A 213 -26.35 12.25 17.65
N PHE A 214 -25.17 11.68 17.84
CA PHE A 214 -24.54 11.44 19.16
C PHE A 214 -23.03 11.63 19.08
N SER A 215 -22.43 12.11 20.16
CA SER A 215 -21.01 12.47 20.23
C SER A 215 -20.10 11.33 20.69
N ARG A 216 -20.65 10.17 21.13
CA ARG A 216 -19.84 9.06 21.66
C ARG A 216 -20.50 7.71 21.40
N GLY A 217 -19.68 6.75 20.95
CA GLY A 217 -20.17 5.41 20.70
C GLY A 217 -19.06 4.46 20.22
N ALA A 218 -19.48 3.34 19.67
CA ALA A 218 -18.62 2.41 18.96
C ALA A 218 -18.36 2.92 17.54
N TRP A 219 -17.15 2.72 17.06
CA TRP A 219 -16.76 3.03 15.69
C TRP A 219 -16.37 1.73 14.98
N LEU A 220 -17.16 1.34 13.99
CA LEU A 220 -16.83 0.24 13.12
C LEU A 220 -16.20 0.79 11.85
N LEU A 221 -15.08 0.19 11.45
CA LEU A 221 -14.40 0.50 10.21
C LEU A 221 -14.70 -0.60 9.20
N ASP A 222 -15.27 -0.23 8.05
CA ASP A 222 -15.33 -1.11 6.88
C ASP A 222 -13.91 -1.54 6.48
N PRO A 223 -13.70 -2.73 5.91
CA PRO A 223 -12.37 -3.20 5.48
C PRO A 223 -11.56 -2.18 4.67
N ALA A 224 -12.19 -1.41 3.78
CA ALA A 224 -11.50 -0.39 2.98
C ALA A 224 -11.07 0.83 3.82
N VAL A 225 -11.88 1.23 4.81
CA VAL A 225 -11.56 2.30 5.75
C VAL A 225 -10.43 1.85 6.67
N ALA A 226 -10.53 0.64 7.22
CA ALA A 226 -9.51 0.04 8.08
C ALA A 226 -8.17 -0.15 7.35
N ALA A 227 -8.19 -0.60 6.09
CA ALA A 227 -7.00 -0.72 5.25
C ALA A 227 -6.34 0.63 4.98
N SER A 228 -7.13 1.67 4.70
CA SER A 228 -6.61 3.04 4.49
C SER A 228 -5.97 3.59 5.76
N PHE A 229 -6.57 3.32 6.92
CA PHE A 229 -5.99 3.69 8.21
C PHE A 229 -4.69 2.92 8.49
N LEU A 230 -4.67 1.59 8.26
CA LEU A 230 -3.46 0.78 8.42
C LEU A 230 -2.34 1.24 7.48
N ALA A 231 -2.66 1.60 6.24
CA ALA A 231 -1.69 2.16 5.29
C ALA A 231 -1.08 3.47 5.80
N ALA A 232 -1.89 4.35 6.39
CA ALA A 232 -1.42 5.60 6.97
C ALA A 232 -0.53 5.39 8.22
N LEU A 233 -0.73 4.29 8.95
CA LEU A 233 0.13 3.88 10.07
C LEU A 233 1.47 3.26 9.64
N ALA A 234 1.70 3.01 8.36
CA ALA A 234 2.90 2.33 7.86
C ALA A 234 4.24 2.90 8.40
N PRO A 235 4.42 4.23 8.57
CA PRO A 235 5.65 4.77 9.14
C PRO A 235 5.96 4.24 10.55
N LEU A 236 4.94 3.90 11.35
CA LEU A 236 5.11 3.32 12.69
C LEU A 236 5.91 2.01 12.66
N PHE A 237 5.83 1.28 11.56
CA PHE A 237 6.46 -0.03 11.38
C PHE A 237 7.83 0.05 10.71
N CYS A 238 8.25 1.21 10.21
CA CYS A 238 9.53 1.39 9.55
C CYS A 238 10.64 1.66 10.58
N ALA A 239 11.80 1.05 10.38
CA ALA A 239 12.90 1.15 11.34
C ALA A 239 13.60 2.51 11.36
N ASP A 240 13.37 3.37 10.36
CA ASP A 240 13.85 4.75 10.30
C ASP A 240 12.92 5.76 11.00
N ALA A 241 11.71 5.32 11.39
CA ALA A 241 10.78 6.09 12.23
C ALA A 241 10.83 5.56 13.67
N LEU A 242 11.17 6.40 14.62
CA LEU A 242 11.28 6.04 16.05
C LEU A 242 10.48 7.04 16.90
N PRO A 243 9.14 6.98 16.88
CA PRO A 243 8.35 7.90 17.67
C PRO A 243 8.58 7.70 19.16
N LEU A 244 8.75 8.79 19.89
CA LEU A 244 9.11 8.77 21.31
C LEU A 244 8.05 8.13 22.23
N TRP A 245 6.79 8.13 21.79
CA TRP A 245 5.70 7.51 22.56
C TRP A 245 5.67 5.98 22.42
N VAL A 246 6.32 5.42 21.40
CA VAL A 246 6.40 3.97 21.20
C VAL A 246 7.46 3.39 22.13
N LYS A 247 7.03 2.88 23.25
CA LYS A 247 7.88 2.09 24.15
C LYS A 247 7.86 0.62 23.72
N ARG A 248 8.90 -0.14 24.07
CA ARG A 248 8.85 -1.59 23.95
C ARG A 248 7.70 -2.16 24.78
N GLY A 249 6.90 -3.03 24.18
CA GLY A 249 5.76 -3.66 24.84
C GLY A 249 4.44 -3.41 24.16
N GLU A 250 3.37 -3.37 24.92
CA GLU A 250 2.00 -3.22 24.40
C GLU A 250 1.76 -1.80 23.88
N ILE A 251 1.47 -1.70 22.57
CA ILE A 251 1.11 -0.44 21.88
C ILE A 251 -0.30 -0.48 21.30
N ALA A 252 -0.94 -1.66 21.35
CA ALA A 252 -2.28 -1.90 20.85
C ALA A 252 -3.01 -2.87 21.78
N SER A 253 -4.30 -3.05 21.55
CA SER A 253 -5.08 -4.08 22.21
C SER A 253 -4.55 -5.49 21.88
N ARG A 254 -4.69 -6.44 22.80
CA ARG A 254 -4.33 -7.87 22.58
C ARG A 254 -5.09 -8.55 21.45
N ARG A 255 -6.13 -7.91 20.92
CA ARG A 255 -6.85 -8.36 19.73
C ARG A 255 -6.15 -8.02 18.41
N VAL A 256 -5.07 -7.22 18.48
CA VAL A 256 -4.38 -6.72 17.29
C VAL A 256 -3.11 -7.52 17.05
N THR A 257 -3.07 -8.17 15.91
CA THR A 257 -1.84 -8.74 15.32
C THR A 257 -1.70 -8.18 13.91
N ILE A 258 -0.56 -7.55 13.61
CA ILE A 258 -0.25 -6.95 12.31
C ILE A 258 1.01 -7.58 11.74
N VAL A 259 0.94 -7.92 10.47
CA VAL A 259 1.98 -8.65 9.73
C VAL A 259 2.27 -7.95 8.43
N ASP A 260 3.53 -7.97 7.99
CA ASP A 260 3.90 -7.76 6.59
C ASP A 260 4.43 -9.07 6.00
N ASP A 261 3.85 -9.52 4.89
CA ASP A 261 4.25 -10.76 4.22
C ASP A 261 4.03 -10.68 2.71
N ALA A 262 5.04 -10.24 2.00
CA ALA A 262 5.08 -10.24 0.54
C ALA A 262 5.96 -11.38 -0.02
N SER A 263 6.38 -12.34 0.78
CA SER A 263 7.34 -13.39 0.38
C SER A 263 6.87 -14.23 -0.82
N ALA A 264 5.55 -14.46 -0.93
CA ALA A 264 4.97 -15.19 -2.05
C ALA A 264 4.86 -14.36 -3.34
N ASP A 265 4.62 -13.05 -3.22
CA ASP A 265 4.34 -12.17 -4.37
C ASP A 265 5.61 -11.46 -4.87
N ALA A 266 6.58 -11.24 -3.98
CA ALA A 266 7.79 -10.50 -4.26
C ALA A 266 8.95 -11.06 -3.39
N PRO A 267 9.59 -12.15 -3.84
CA PRO A 267 10.57 -12.89 -3.04
C PRO A 267 11.83 -12.08 -2.69
N TRP A 268 12.08 -10.96 -3.40
CA TRP A 268 13.20 -10.07 -3.17
C TRP A 268 12.71 -8.63 -3.00
N ASP A 269 13.40 -7.87 -2.19
CA ASP A 269 13.12 -6.44 -2.03
C ASP A 269 13.89 -5.56 -3.04
N GLY A 270 13.75 -4.23 -2.95
CA GLY A 270 14.43 -3.27 -3.83
C GLY A 270 15.95 -3.16 -3.62
N GLU A 271 16.53 -3.96 -2.75
CA GLU A 271 17.97 -4.08 -2.48
C GLU A 271 18.52 -5.47 -2.82
N GLY A 272 17.66 -6.36 -3.35
CA GLY A 272 18.02 -7.75 -3.64
C GLY A 272 18.12 -8.62 -2.38
N THR A 273 17.51 -8.21 -1.29
CA THR A 273 17.42 -9.02 -0.07
C THR A 273 16.16 -9.89 -0.11
N PRO A 274 16.25 -11.17 0.30
CA PRO A 274 15.06 -12.03 0.37
C PRO A 274 14.00 -11.44 1.30
N THR A 275 12.77 -11.29 0.77
CA THR A 275 11.63 -10.83 1.56
C THR A 275 11.21 -11.89 2.56
N ARG A 276 10.89 -11.49 3.78
CA ARG A 276 10.47 -12.38 4.86
C ARG A 276 9.12 -11.95 5.41
N ARG A 277 8.37 -12.90 5.92
CA ARG A 277 7.20 -12.60 6.76
C ARG A 277 7.67 -11.99 8.07
N VAL A 278 7.18 -10.81 8.41
CA VAL A 278 7.52 -10.07 9.63
C VAL A 278 6.26 -9.84 10.45
N VAL A 279 6.23 -10.36 11.67
CA VAL A 279 5.18 -10.04 12.64
C VAL A 279 5.57 -8.74 13.34
N LEU A 280 4.87 -7.67 13.01
CA LEU A 280 5.12 -6.32 13.52
C LEU A 280 4.53 -6.12 14.91
N ILE A 281 3.23 -6.39 15.03
CA ILE A 281 2.51 -6.42 16.30
C ILE A 281 1.95 -7.84 16.48
N LYS A 282 2.13 -8.41 17.66
CA LYS A 282 1.51 -9.67 18.07
C LYS A 282 0.82 -9.47 19.40
N ASP A 283 -0.48 -9.78 19.43
CA ASP A 283 -1.31 -9.68 20.63
C ASP A 283 -1.12 -8.32 21.36
N GLY A 284 -1.10 -7.23 20.56
CA GLY A 284 -0.91 -5.86 21.05
C GLY A 284 0.53 -5.41 21.28
N ALA A 285 1.49 -6.32 21.31
CA ALA A 285 2.89 -5.99 21.56
C ALA A 285 3.67 -5.74 20.25
N LEU A 286 4.41 -4.63 20.16
CA LEU A 286 5.33 -4.37 19.06
C LEU A 286 6.55 -5.28 19.19
N LEU A 287 6.70 -6.23 18.28
CA LEU A 287 7.78 -7.22 18.28
C LEU A 287 8.94 -6.85 17.35
N SER A 288 8.63 -6.32 16.18
CA SER A 288 9.61 -6.10 15.12
C SER A 288 9.28 -4.85 14.30
N ARG A 289 10.22 -4.45 13.47
CA ARG A 289 10.09 -3.39 12.48
C ARG A 289 10.59 -3.85 11.13
N LEU A 290 10.20 -3.13 10.09
CA LEU A 290 10.68 -3.36 8.74
C LEU A 290 12.03 -2.68 8.55
N HIS A 291 13.02 -3.45 8.11
CA HIS A 291 14.38 -3.00 7.89
C HIS A 291 14.80 -3.13 6.43
N ASP A 292 15.40 -2.08 5.89
CA ASP A 292 16.29 -2.13 4.74
C ASP A 292 17.72 -2.49 5.20
N LEU A 293 18.65 -2.64 4.28
CA LEU A 293 20.06 -2.94 4.60
C LEU A 293 20.68 -1.85 5.50
N ARG A 294 20.35 -0.60 5.26
CA ARG A 294 20.88 0.55 5.98
C ARG A 294 20.41 0.61 7.43
N SER A 295 19.09 0.54 7.63
CA SER A 295 18.51 0.59 8.97
C SER A 295 18.85 -0.64 9.79
N ALA A 296 19.01 -1.80 9.15
CA ALA A 296 19.48 -3.02 9.78
C ALA A 296 20.93 -2.89 10.28
N ALA A 297 21.83 -2.37 9.44
CA ALA A 297 23.22 -2.13 9.82
C ALA A 297 23.34 -1.17 11.02
N ARG A 298 22.55 -0.10 11.05
CA ARG A 298 22.49 0.81 12.20
C ARG A 298 21.99 0.16 13.48
N ALA A 299 21.05 -0.79 13.35
CA ALA A 299 20.53 -1.54 14.49
C ALA A 299 21.41 -2.72 14.92
N GLY A 300 22.53 -2.97 14.23
CA GLY A 300 23.40 -4.12 14.48
C GLY A 300 22.75 -5.47 14.13
N GLY A 301 21.80 -5.48 13.18
CA GLY A 301 21.02 -6.65 12.78
C GLY A 301 21.03 -6.89 11.27
N PHE A 302 20.06 -7.69 10.81
CA PHE A 302 19.90 -8.05 9.40
C PHE A 302 18.66 -7.40 8.80
N SER A 303 18.70 -7.07 7.48
CA SER A 303 17.54 -6.62 6.74
C SER A 303 16.42 -7.66 6.80
N THR A 304 15.20 -7.18 6.90
CA THR A 304 13.99 -8.03 6.84
C THR A 304 13.52 -8.27 5.41
N GLY A 305 14.24 -7.75 4.40
CA GLY A 305 13.83 -7.78 3.00
C GLY A 305 12.72 -6.77 2.69
N HIS A 306 12.79 -5.61 3.31
CA HIS A 306 11.79 -4.55 3.16
C HIS A 306 12.39 -3.21 2.72
N GLY A 307 13.48 -3.27 1.95
CA GLY A 307 14.03 -2.11 1.24
C GLY A 307 13.15 -1.76 0.03
N VAL A 308 12.27 -0.75 0.18
CA VAL A 308 11.32 -0.33 -0.87
C VAL A 308 11.88 0.84 -1.65
N ARG A 309 11.76 0.79 -2.99
CA ARG A 309 12.08 1.89 -3.89
C ARG A 309 10.78 2.44 -4.49
N PRO A 310 10.34 3.65 -4.11
CA PRO A 310 9.19 4.27 -4.76
C PRO A 310 9.40 4.50 -6.26
N SER A 311 10.64 4.79 -6.66
CA SER A 311 11.08 4.98 -8.05
C SER A 311 12.59 4.72 -8.13
N TYR A 312 13.12 4.49 -9.33
CA TYR A 312 14.57 4.46 -9.56
C TYR A 312 15.27 5.77 -9.14
N ARG A 313 14.53 6.86 -9.04
CA ARG A 313 15.03 8.18 -8.62
C ARG A 313 15.24 8.30 -7.12
N ASN A 314 14.82 7.32 -6.34
CA ASN A 314 14.93 7.34 -4.89
C ASN A 314 15.82 6.20 -4.40
N PRO A 315 16.70 6.45 -3.41
CA PRO A 315 17.35 5.36 -2.69
C PRO A 315 16.31 4.51 -1.97
N PRO A 316 16.58 3.22 -1.73
CA PRO A 316 15.69 2.37 -0.96
C PRO A 316 15.55 2.88 0.47
N ARG A 317 14.39 2.60 1.06
CA ARG A 317 14.06 2.89 2.45
C ARG A 317 13.21 1.75 3.04
N PRO A 318 13.18 1.58 4.36
CA PRO A 318 12.27 0.64 4.99
C PRO A 318 10.82 0.96 4.62
N GLY A 319 10.05 -0.05 4.28
CA GLY A 319 8.64 0.13 3.95
C GLY A 319 7.89 -1.17 3.83
N PRO A 320 6.58 -1.15 4.08
CA PRO A 320 5.74 -2.33 3.92
C PRO A 320 5.57 -2.68 2.44
N ARG A 321 5.31 -3.96 2.21
CA ARG A 321 5.10 -4.53 0.88
C ARG A 321 3.77 -5.26 0.74
N ARG A 322 3.29 -5.91 1.82
CA ARG A 322 1.97 -6.52 1.95
C ARG A 322 1.57 -6.54 3.41
N LEU A 323 1.04 -5.43 3.88
CA LEU A 323 0.72 -5.15 5.28
C LEU A 323 -0.72 -5.56 5.59
N PHE A 324 -0.97 -6.28 6.68
CA PHE A 324 -2.33 -6.69 7.01
C PHE A 324 -2.56 -7.00 8.49
N PHE A 325 -3.83 -6.91 8.90
CA PHE A 325 -4.30 -7.48 10.16
C PHE A 325 -4.43 -8.99 10.01
N GLU A 326 -3.88 -9.73 10.97
CA GLU A 326 -4.16 -11.17 11.12
C GLU A 326 -5.55 -11.37 11.68
N THR A 327 -6.31 -12.31 11.11
CA THR A 327 -7.72 -12.53 11.45
C THR A 327 -8.00 -13.84 12.15
N ALA A 328 -6.95 -14.58 12.52
CA ALA A 328 -7.08 -15.82 13.28
C ALA A 328 -7.75 -15.56 14.64
N GLY A 329 -8.83 -16.28 14.93
CA GLY A 329 -9.62 -16.08 16.16
C GLY A 329 -10.54 -14.87 16.15
N GLY A 330 -10.75 -14.22 14.99
CA GLY A 330 -11.74 -13.16 14.81
C GLY A 330 -13.18 -13.66 14.83
N VAL A 331 -14.12 -12.72 15.00
CA VAL A 331 -15.57 -12.98 14.93
C VAL A 331 -16.09 -12.72 13.52
N SER A 332 -17.26 -13.25 13.17
CA SER A 332 -17.88 -12.89 11.89
C SER A 332 -18.31 -11.41 11.88
N PRO A 333 -18.29 -10.70 10.73
CA PRO A 333 -18.75 -9.31 10.64
C PRO A 333 -20.19 -9.13 11.13
N ARG A 334 -21.03 -10.14 10.92
CA ARG A 334 -22.42 -10.13 11.36
C ARG A 334 -22.56 -10.16 12.89
N GLU A 335 -21.79 -11.02 13.54
CA GLU A 335 -21.75 -11.09 15.01
C GLU A 335 -21.21 -9.80 15.61
N LEU A 336 -20.16 -9.25 14.98
CA LEU A 336 -19.56 -7.99 15.40
C LEU A 336 -20.58 -6.84 15.33
N LEU A 337 -21.30 -6.71 14.21
CA LEU A 337 -22.36 -5.71 14.04
C LEU A 337 -23.49 -5.91 15.05
N ALA A 338 -23.95 -7.15 15.27
CA ALA A 338 -25.04 -7.46 16.20
C ALA A 338 -24.70 -7.08 17.66
N GLY A 339 -23.43 -7.09 18.06
CA GLY A 339 -22.95 -6.71 19.38
C GLY A 339 -22.92 -5.19 19.65
N VAL A 340 -23.13 -4.35 18.65
CA VAL A 340 -23.03 -2.89 18.80
C VAL A 340 -24.34 -2.28 19.26
N ALA A 341 -24.41 -1.85 20.51
CA ALA A 341 -25.61 -1.19 21.05
C ALA A 341 -25.84 0.18 20.39
N ARG A 342 -24.79 1.00 20.27
CA ARG A 342 -24.80 2.32 19.62
C ARG A 342 -23.45 2.64 19.03
N GLY A 343 -23.40 3.07 17.78
CA GLY A 343 -22.16 3.39 17.09
C GLY A 343 -22.36 3.93 15.69
N ILE A 344 -21.26 4.09 14.95
CA ILE A 344 -21.26 4.44 13.54
C ILE A 344 -20.41 3.41 12.78
N PHE A 345 -20.96 2.86 11.72
CA PHE A 345 -20.23 2.04 10.77
C PHE A 345 -19.71 2.93 9.65
N ALA A 346 -18.43 3.26 9.68
CA ALA A 346 -17.75 4.04 8.65
C ALA A 346 -17.64 3.22 7.36
N ARG A 347 -18.28 3.68 6.29
CA ARG A 347 -18.37 2.98 5.00
C ARG A 347 -17.41 3.54 3.96
N ALA A 348 -17.12 4.84 4.04
CA ALA A 348 -16.22 5.50 3.10
C ALA A 348 -15.55 6.71 3.74
N LEU A 349 -14.27 6.91 3.39
CA LEU A 349 -13.54 8.12 3.77
C LEU A 349 -13.99 9.29 2.91
N THR A 350 -14.10 10.46 3.47
CA THR A 350 -14.39 11.73 2.75
C THR A 350 -13.11 12.52 2.48
N ALA A 351 -12.06 12.26 3.26
CA ALA A 351 -10.71 12.81 3.08
C ALA A 351 -9.65 11.72 3.27
N PRO A 352 -8.40 11.91 2.81
CA PRO A 352 -7.30 11.04 3.18
C PRO A 352 -7.14 10.95 4.70
N VAL A 353 -6.82 9.77 5.21
CA VAL A 353 -6.52 9.59 6.63
C VAL A 353 -5.27 10.40 6.98
N PHE A 354 -5.38 11.28 7.96
CA PHE A 354 -4.24 11.98 8.51
C PHE A 354 -3.65 11.18 9.68
N VAL A 355 -2.33 10.96 9.63
CA VAL A 355 -1.55 10.33 10.71
C VAL A 355 -0.23 11.06 10.85
N ASP A 356 0.03 11.55 12.05
CA ASP A 356 1.34 12.03 12.48
C ASP A 356 1.86 11.07 13.57
N VAL A 357 2.74 10.17 13.13
CA VAL A 357 3.27 9.12 14.00
C VAL A 357 4.14 9.71 15.11
N ASP A 358 4.90 10.77 14.84
CA ASP A 358 5.80 11.38 15.82
C ASP A 358 5.03 12.13 16.91
N ALA A 359 3.94 12.80 16.52
CA ALA A 359 3.06 13.52 17.45
C ALA A 359 2.01 12.64 18.12
N ASP A 360 1.95 11.33 17.82
CA ASP A 360 0.90 10.40 18.30
C ASP A 360 -0.51 10.89 17.95
N ARG A 361 -0.73 11.38 16.72
CA ARG A 361 -2.00 11.99 16.32
C ARG A 361 -2.57 11.35 15.06
N TYR A 362 -3.90 11.25 15.03
CA TYR A 362 -4.64 10.88 13.83
C TYR A 362 -5.91 11.72 13.70
N GLU A 363 -6.41 11.79 12.46
CA GLU A 363 -7.71 12.34 12.11
C GLU A 363 -8.29 11.58 10.93
N VAL A 364 -9.57 11.22 11.01
CA VAL A 364 -10.30 10.48 9.99
C VAL A 364 -11.65 11.13 9.76
N GLU A 365 -11.90 11.55 8.54
CA GLU A 365 -13.21 12.03 8.10
C GLU A 365 -13.88 10.96 7.23
N PHE A 366 -15.15 10.69 7.52
CA PHE A 366 -15.85 9.60 6.86
C PHE A 366 -17.36 9.83 6.76
N THR A 367 -17.97 9.00 5.95
CA THR A 367 -19.41 8.81 5.88
C THR A 367 -19.75 7.35 6.17
N GLY A 368 -20.96 7.11 6.66
CA GLY A 368 -21.36 5.76 7.05
C GLY A 368 -22.83 5.67 7.43
N VAL A 369 -23.13 4.74 8.31
CA VAL A 369 -24.47 4.54 8.87
C VAL A 369 -24.41 4.44 10.38
N ALA A 370 -25.34 5.10 11.05
CA ALA A 370 -25.51 4.96 12.48
C ALA A 370 -26.03 3.53 12.79
N LEU A 371 -25.59 3.00 13.93
CA LEU A 371 -26.00 1.69 14.44
C LEU A 371 -26.76 1.87 15.74
N SER A 372 -27.88 1.16 15.87
CA SER A 372 -28.66 1.09 17.09
C SER A 372 -29.14 -0.35 17.30
N GLY A 373 -28.79 -0.96 18.43
CA GLY A 373 -29.14 -2.34 18.73
C GLY A 373 -28.69 -3.35 17.69
N GLY A 374 -27.48 -3.20 17.16
CA GLY A 374 -26.92 -4.09 16.12
C GLY A 374 -27.48 -3.92 14.72
N ARG A 375 -28.28 -2.88 14.46
CA ARG A 375 -28.93 -2.62 13.16
C ARG A 375 -28.53 -1.27 12.62
N ALA A 376 -28.35 -1.21 11.30
CA ALA A 376 -28.19 0.07 10.60
C ALA A 376 -29.48 0.89 10.73
N SER A 377 -29.35 2.18 11.03
CA SER A 377 -30.46 3.11 11.20
C SER A 377 -30.41 4.24 10.17
N GLU A 378 -29.63 5.29 10.42
CA GLU A 378 -29.60 6.50 9.62
C GLU A 378 -28.26 6.66 8.89
N PRO A 379 -28.24 7.19 7.65
CA PRO A 379 -27.01 7.64 7.02
C PRO A 379 -26.36 8.76 7.85
N VAL A 380 -25.02 8.72 7.93
CA VAL A 380 -24.21 9.71 8.63
C VAL A 380 -23.19 10.28 7.64
N ALA A 381 -23.15 11.62 7.48
CA ALA A 381 -22.16 12.31 6.67
C ALA A 381 -21.29 13.24 7.49
N GLY A 382 -20.07 13.46 6.99
CA GLY A 382 -19.15 14.43 7.57
C GLY A 382 -18.76 14.13 9.02
N ALA A 383 -18.83 12.86 9.43
CA ALA A 383 -18.35 12.47 10.75
C ALA A 383 -16.83 12.51 10.79
N ARG A 384 -16.30 13.02 11.89
CA ARG A 384 -14.87 13.09 12.16
C ARG A 384 -14.54 12.35 13.45
N VAL A 385 -13.41 11.67 13.44
CA VAL A 385 -12.79 11.09 14.64
C VAL A 385 -11.34 11.51 14.66
N SER A 386 -10.91 12.09 15.77
CA SER A 386 -9.54 12.53 15.99
C SER A 386 -9.03 12.11 17.36
N GLY A 387 -7.71 12.06 17.54
CA GLY A 387 -7.12 11.73 18.83
C GLY A 387 -5.70 11.18 18.77
N ARG A 388 -5.35 10.36 19.74
CA ARG A 388 -4.04 9.72 19.84
C ARG A 388 -4.06 8.32 19.21
N ILE A 389 -3.05 8.02 18.38
CA ILE A 389 -2.87 6.70 17.74
C ILE A 389 -2.79 5.61 18.81
N SER A 390 -1.99 5.85 19.86
CA SER A 390 -1.82 4.94 21.01
C SER A 390 -3.14 4.58 21.68
N GLU A 391 -4.02 5.56 21.89
CA GLU A 391 -5.34 5.33 22.49
C GLU A 391 -6.28 4.58 21.55
N LEU A 392 -6.26 4.91 20.27
CA LEU A 392 -7.09 4.25 19.27
C LEU A 392 -6.75 2.76 19.18
N LEU A 393 -5.46 2.46 19.02
CA LEU A 393 -4.98 1.08 18.92
C LEU A 393 -5.31 0.26 20.18
N ALA A 394 -5.25 0.86 21.36
CA ALA A 394 -5.63 0.22 22.62
C ALA A 394 -7.15 -0.04 22.74
N ARG A 395 -7.99 0.73 22.02
CA ARG A 395 -9.45 0.63 22.06
C ARG A 395 -10.03 -0.28 20.98
N ILE A 396 -9.22 -0.93 20.16
CA ILE A 396 -9.66 -1.98 19.22
C ILE A 396 -10.09 -3.19 20.06
N THR A 397 -11.38 -3.49 20.10
CA THR A 397 -11.92 -4.58 20.92
C THR A 397 -12.20 -5.83 20.13
N GLN A 398 -12.44 -5.73 18.83
CA GLN A 398 -12.69 -6.87 17.95
C GLN A 398 -12.09 -6.64 16.56
N VAL A 399 -11.63 -7.74 15.97
CA VAL A 399 -11.16 -7.84 14.59
C VAL A 399 -11.98 -8.96 13.93
N ALA A 400 -12.65 -8.66 12.83
CA ALA A 400 -13.50 -9.65 12.14
C ALA A 400 -12.70 -10.58 11.22
N THR A 401 -13.39 -11.56 10.62
CA THR A 401 -12.76 -12.58 9.75
C THR A 401 -12.78 -12.22 8.27
N ASP A 402 -13.42 -11.10 7.87
CA ASP A 402 -13.69 -10.67 6.50
C ASP A 402 -12.55 -9.86 5.85
N ARG A 403 -11.30 -10.22 6.13
CA ARG A 403 -10.14 -9.51 5.57
C ARG A 403 -10.19 -9.42 4.05
N GLN A 404 -10.07 -8.22 3.54
CA GLN A 404 -9.93 -7.90 2.12
C GLN A 404 -8.63 -7.15 1.87
N PHE A 405 -8.03 -7.33 0.69
CA PHE A 405 -6.82 -6.61 0.29
C PHE A 405 -7.15 -5.48 -0.67
N PHE A 406 -6.54 -4.33 -0.45
CA PHE A 406 -6.68 -3.11 -1.25
C PHE A 406 -5.30 -2.65 -1.74
N PRO A 407 -5.15 -2.24 -3.00
CA PRO A 407 -3.88 -1.75 -3.56
C PRO A 407 -3.61 -0.28 -3.18
N ILE A 408 -3.33 0.01 -1.90
CA ILE A 408 -3.22 1.38 -1.37
C ILE A 408 -1.95 1.56 -0.52
N PRO A 409 -0.87 2.10 -1.03
CA PRO A 409 -0.29 2.09 -2.39
C PRO A 409 0.39 0.76 -2.74
N TYR A 410 0.41 -0.17 -1.83
CA TYR A 410 0.80 -1.58 -1.90
C TYR A 410 -0.38 -2.42 -1.38
N PRO A 411 -0.38 -3.75 -1.48
CA PRO A 411 -1.45 -4.57 -0.93
C PRO A 411 -1.59 -4.38 0.58
N VAL A 412 -2.70 -3.81 1.02
CA VAL A 412 -3.04 -3.64 2.44
C VAL A 412 -4.29 -4.42 2.76
N GLY A 413 -4.19 -5.35 3.70
CA GLY A 413 -5.25 -6.24 4.13
C GLY A 413 -5.88 -5.81 5.44
N ALA A 414 -7.19 -5.56 5.45
CA ALA A 414 -7.91 -5.30 6.68
C ALA A 414 -9.28 -5.96 6.67
N PRO A 415 -9.77 -6.41 7.83
CA PRO A 415 -11.15 -6.82 8.04
C PRO A 415 -11.99 -5.66 8.57
N THR A 416 -13.26 -5.92 8.84
CA THR A 416 -14.08 -5.06 9.70
C THR A 416 -13.48 -5.01 11.11
N ILE A 417 -13.32 -3.80 11.65
CA ILE A 417 -12.71 -3.55 12.97
C ILE A 417 -13.68 -2.78 13.86
N LEU A 418 -13.77 -3.18 15.12
CA LEU A 418 -14.53 -2.47 16.15
C LEU A 418 -13.59 -1.73 17.09
N VAL A 419 -13.80 -0.43 17.21
CA VAL A 419 -13.15 0.45 18.19
C VAL A 419 -14.22 0.99 19.14
N GLU A 420 -14.02 0.85 20.42
CA GLU A 420 -14.99 1.34 21.43
C GLU A 420 -14.63 2.70 21.98
N ARG A 421 -15.65 3.40 22.53
CA ARG A 421 -15.53 4.65 23.26
C ARG A 421 -14.90 5.78 22.44
N VAL A 422 -15.28 5.87 21.19
CA VAL A 422 -14.81 6.92 20.28
C VAL A 422 -15.73 8.13 20.39
N ASN A 423 -15.12 9.32 20.31
CA ASN A 423 -15.85 10.57 20.21
C ASN A 423 -16.01 10.94 18.73
N PHE A 424 -17.22 11.33 18.35
CA PHE A 424 -17.57 11.77 17.01
C PHE A 424 -17.82 13.28 17.01
N GLU A 425 -17.28 13.96 16.00
CA GLU A 425 -17.47 15.38 15.71
C GLU A 425 -18.22 15.55 14.41
#